data_11d4c33d5586eab5fbb5f39dc33aa253
#
_entry.id   11d4c33d5586eab5fbb5f39dc33aa253
#
_cell.length_a   1.000
_cell.length_b   1.000
_cell.length_c   1.000
_cell.angle_alpha   90.00
_cell.angle_beta   90.00
_cell.angle_gamma   90.00
#
_symmetry.space_group_name_H-M   'P 1'
#
loop_
_entity.id
_entity.type
_entity.pdbx_description
1 polymer ?
#
loop_
_entity_poly.entity_id
_entity_poly.type
_entity_poly.pdbx_seq_one_letter_code
_entity_poly.pdbx_strand_id
1 'polypeptide(L)'
;MNMETNSADRYLFFLVLAVVGFLSLLTIHIAAFAGVTPPSVILKFVFVGLFVVWLPAIFVSNRLSREYKQNDFWRATLRGCPKWMRTALWVIWGYGSLGTFLLPLLLGRNVDSYGSSTQGASGFVMAFYATAVCILYSATRAEEFDRNRRCANGHHVSPVAKFCEECGSPIMDHSNTVQLS
;
A
#
# COMPACT_ATOMS: atom_id res chain seq x y z
N MET A 1 -24.23 -2.78 -21.06
CA MET A 1 -24.26 -3.22 -19.64
C MET A 1 -22.83 -3.15 -19.15
N ASN A 2 -22.53 -2.14 -18.28
CA ASN A 2 -21.19 -1.60 -18.04
C ASN A 2 -20.31 -2.53 -17.20
N MET A 3 -19.35 -3.22 -17.83
CA MET A 3 -18.34 -4.03 -17.13
C MET A 3 -17.32 -3.17 -16.32
N GLU A 4 -17.23 -1.88 -16.60
CA GLU A 4 -16.24 -0.98 -15.96
C GLU A 4 -16.56 -0.63 -14.50
N THR A 5 -17.84 -0.50 -14.15
CA THR A 5 -18.26 -0.20 -12.76
C THR A 5 -17.91 -1.32 -11.78
N ASN A 6 -17.82 -2.56 -12.26
CA ASN A 6 -17.61 -3.74 -11.42
C ASN A 6 -16.15 -3.92 -10.93
N SER A 7 -15.15 -3.25 -11.53
CA SER A 7 -13.75 -3.36 -11.10
C SER A 7 -13.43 -2.38 -9.97
N ALA A 8 -13.88 -1.14 -10.06
CA ALA A 8 -13.68 -0.11 -9.04
C ALA A 8 -14.38 -0.50 -7.73
N ASP A 9 -15.61 -1.02 -7.80
CA ASP A 9 -16.37 -1.47 -6.64
C ASP A 9 -15.69 -2.63 -5.91
N ARG A 10 -15.08 -3.56 -6.66
CA ARG A 10 -14.31 -4.67 -6.07
C ARG A 10 -13.07 -4.17 -5.31
N TYR A 11 -12.32 -3.23 -5.88
CA TYR A 11 -11.16 -2.65 -5.20
C TYR A 11 -11.57 -1.86 -3.96
N LEU A 12 -12.70 -1.14 -4.02
CA LEU A 12 -13.26 -0.43 -2.88
C LEU A 12 -13.62 -1.38 -1.74
N PHE A 13 -14.25 -2.52 -2.04
CA PHE A 13 -14.57 -3.54 -1.03
C PHE A 13 -13.31 -4.03 -0.30
N PHE A 14 -12.26 -4.43 -1.04
CA PHE A 14 -11.01 -4.88 -0.44
C PHE A 14 -10.27 -3.75 0.28
N LEU A 15 -10.37 -2.51 -0.20
CA LEU A 15 -9.82 -1.34 0.48
C LEU A 15 -10.48 -1.13 1.85
N VAL A 16 -11.81 -1.18 1.92
CA VAL A 16 -12.54 -1.07 3.19
C VAL A 16 -12.13 -2.19 4.14
N LEU A 17 -12.06 -3.42 3.67
CA LEU A 17 -11.61 -4.57 4.46
C LEU A 17 -10.17 -4.38 4.98
N ALA A 18 -9.27 -3.85 4.14
CA ALA A 18 -7.90 -3.55 4.53
C ALA A 18 -7.83 -2.46 5.62
N VAL A 19 -8.63 -1.41 5.49
CA VAL A 19 -8.71 -0.34 6.49
C VAL A 19 -9.26 -0.86 7.81
N VAL A 20 -10.31 -1.66 7.79
CA VAL A 20 -10.88 -2.28 9.00
C VAL A 20 -9.85 -3.19 9.67
N GLY A 21 -9.13 -4.01 8.89
CA GLY A 21 -8.05 -4.86 9.41
C GLY A 21 -6.92 -4.06 10.04
N PHE A 22 -6.51 -2.97 9.38
CA PHE A 22 -5.49 -2.05 9.90
C PHE A 22 -5.91 -1.42 11.24
N LEU A 23 -7.13 -0.88 11.32
CA LEU A 23 -7.66 -0.26 12.54
C LEU A 23 -7.82 -1.27 13.68
N SER A 24 -8.26 -2.50 13.36
CA SER A 24 -8.33 -3.59 14.34
C SER A 24 -6.96 -3.93 14.91
N LEU A 25 -5.93 -4.03 14.05
CA LEU A 25 -4.56 -4.27 14.50
C LEU A 25 -3.98 -3.10 15.29
N LEU A 26 -4.28 -1.87 14.91
CA LEU A 26 -3.86 -0.69 15.66
C LEU A 26 -4.45 -0.71 17.07
N THR A 27 -5.72 -1.06 17.20
CA THR A 27 -6.39 -1.21 18.51
C THR A 27 -5.73 -2.32 19.35
N ILE A 28 -5.48 -3.49 18.74
CA ILE A 28 -4.78 -4.60 19.40
C ILE A 28 -3.37 -4.18 19.83
N HIS A 29 -2.66 -3.46 18.97
CA HIS A 29 -1.32 -3.00 19.27
C HIS A 29 -1.28 -2.04 20.45
N ILE A 30 -2.19 -1.07 20.50
CA ILE A 30 -2.33 -0.13 21.63
C ILE A 30 -2.71 -0.88 22.91
N ALA A 31 -3.65 -1.82 22.85
CA ALA A 31 -4.07 -2.64 23.98
C ALA A 31 -2.91 -3.50 24.52
N ALA A 32 -2.05 -4.02 23.65
CA ALA A 32 -0.88 -4.79 24.05
C ALA A 32 0.13 -3.95 24.83
N PHE A 33 0.29 -2.65 24.52
CA PHE A 33 1.09 -1.74 25.34
C PHE A 33 0.46 -1.46 26.71
N ALA A 34 -0.85 -1.48 26.83
CA ALA A 34 -1.57 -1.39 28.09
C ALA A 34 -1.56 -2.73 28.89
N GLY A 35 -0.86 -3.75 28.42
CA GLY A 35 -0.77 -5.06 29.07
C GLY A 35 -1.99 -5.96 28.83
N VAL A 36 -2.91 -5.57 27.95
CA VAL A 36 -4.08 -6.36 27.61
C VAL A 36 -3.73 -7.34 26.50
N THR A 37 -3.84 -8.63 26.77
CA THR A 37 -3.63 -9.68 25.77
C THR A 37 -4.98 -10.00 25.08
N PRO A 38 -5.11 -9.81 23.76
CA PRO A 38 -6.33 -10.15 23.06
C PRO A 38 -6.53 -11.67 23.01
N PRO A 39 -7.76 -12.14 22.95
CA PRO A 39 -8.06 -13.56 22.76
C PRO A 39 -7.38 -14.08 21.47
N SER A 40 -6.81 -15.28 21.53
CA SER A 40 -6.11 -15.92 20.41
C SER A 40 -6.98 -16.06 19.15
N VAL A 41 -8.29 -16.15 19.33
CA VAL A 41 -9.28 -16.23 18.24
C VAL A 41 -9.25 -14.94 17.41
N ILE A 42 -9.21 -13.77 18.05
CA ILE A 42 -9.14 -12.46 17.34
C ILE A 42 -7.87 -12.37 16.52
N LEU A 43 -6.72 -12.76 17.08
CA LEU A 43 -5.44 -12.78 16.36
C LEU A 43 -5.51 -13.68 15.12
N LYS A 44 -6.11 -14.89 15.24
CA LYS A 44 -6.28 -15.79 14.09
C LYS A 44 -7.13 -15.17 12.98
N PHE A 45 -8.25 -14.51 13.32
CA PHE A 45 -9.09 -13.83 12.33
C PHE A 45 -8.35 -12.70 11.62
N VAL A 46 -7.57 -11.91 12.34
CA VAL A 46 -6.77 -10.83 11.74
C VAL A 46 -5.69 -11.40 10.83
N PHE A 47 -5.02 -12.48 11.20
CA PHE A 47 -4.04 -13.14 10.33
C PHE A 47 -4.68 -13.74 9.07
N VAL A 48 -5.82 -14.41 9.19
CA VAL A 48 -6.57 -14.91 8.02
C VAL A 48 -7.03 -13.75 7.14
N GLY A 49 -7.56 -12.69 7.74
CA GLY A 49 -7.98 -11.47 7.04
C GLY A 49 -6.84 -10.83 6.26
N LEU A 50 -5.59 -10.91 6.76
CA LEU A 50 -4.44 -10.45 6.04
C LEU A 50 -4.30 -11.13 4.67
N PHE A 51 -4.41 -12.45 4.60
CA PHE A 51 -4.31 -13.18 3.33
C PHE A 51 -5.44 -12.80 2.37
N VAL A 52 -6.66 -12.62 2.88
CA VAL A 52 -7.81 -12.21 2.07
C VAL A 52 -7.61 -10.85 1.42
N VAL A 53 -6.93 -9.92 2.10
CA VAL A 53 -6.66 -8.57 1.59
C VAL A 53 -5.37 -8.53 0.76
N TRP A 54 -4.37 -9.30 1.17
CA TRP A 54 -3.05 -9.29 0.55
C TRP A 54 -3.04 -9.92 -0.85
N LEU A 55 -3.78 -11.00 -1.05
CA LEU A 55 -3.88 -11.64 -2.37
C LEU A 55 -4.39 -10.66 -3.45
N PRO A 56 -5.55 -9.99 -3.29
CA PRO A 56 -5.97 -8.97 -4.25
C PRO A 56 -4.95 -7.83 -4.41
N ALA A 57 -4.31 -7.38 -3.32
CA ALA A 57 -3.31 -6.34 -3.37
C ALA A 57 -2.10 -6.75 -4.24
N ILE A 58 -1.62 -8.00 -4.14
CA ILE A 58 -0.54 -8.52 -5.01
C ILE A 58 -0.97 -8.52 -6.48
N PHE A 59 -2.17 -9.04 -6.80
CA PHE A 59 -2.65 -9.05 -8.18
C PHE A 59 -2.75 -7.64 -8.77
N VAL A 60 -3.26 -6.71 -7.99
CA VAL A 60 -3.37 -5.31 -8.38
C VAL A 60 -1.99 -4.66 -8.55
N SER A 61 -1.08 -4.89 -7.61
CA SER A 61 0.28 -4.35 -7.68
C SER A 61 1.01 -4.84 -8.93
N ASN A 62 0.89 -6.12 -9.27
CA ASN A 62 1.45 -6.69 -10.50
C ASN A 62 0.83 -6.05 -11.75
N ARG A 63 -0.48 -5.76 -11.74
CA ARG A 63 -1.14 -5.06 -12.85
C ARG A 63 -0.64 -3.63 -12.99
N LEU A 64 -0.51 -2.89 -11.88
CA LEU A 64 -0.06 -1.49 -11.86
C LEU A 64 1.41 -1.33 -12.25
N SER A 65 2.25 -2.33 -11.95
CA SER A 65 3.70 -2.29 -12.21
C SER A 65 4.11 -2.90 -13.54
N ARG A 66 3.19 -3.51 -14.30
CA ARG A 66 3.50 -4.29 -15.52
C ARG A 66 4.26 -3.49 -16.58
N GLU A 67 3.98 -2.19 -16.70
CA GLU A 67 4.61 -1.31 -17.69
C GLU A 67 5.90 -0.65 -17.17
N TYR A 68 6.23 -0.85 -15.90
CA TYR A 68 7.38 -0.23 -15.26
C TYR A 68 8.55 -1.20 -15.14
N LYS A 69 9.77 -0.64 -15.11
CA LYS A 69 10.97 -1.42 -14.78
C LYS A 69 10.89 -1.88 -13.32
N GLN A 70 11.52 -3.01 -13.02
CA GLN A 70 11.51 -3.60 -11.67
C GLN A 70 12.00 -2.62 -10.58
N ASN A 71 12.95 -1.74 -10.91
CA ASN A 71 13.46 -0.72 -9.98
C ASN A 71 12.42 0.37 -9.63
N ASP A 72 11.40 0.55 -10.47
CA ASP A 72 10.34 1.55 -10.28
C ASP A 72 9.05 0.96 -9.70
N PHE A 73 9.08 -0.30 -9.25
CA PHE A 73 7.92 -1.03 -8.75
C PHE A 73 7.12 -0.25 -7.70
N TRP A 74 7.78 0.25 -6.65
CA TRP A 74 7.11 1.01 -5.60
C TRP A 74 6.55 2.34 -6.09
N ARG A 75 7.26 2.99 -7.02
CA ARG A 75 6.81 4.23 -7.63
C ARG A 75 5.55 4.02 -8.46
N ALA A 76 5.52 2.93 -9.23
CA ALA A 76 4.36 2.54 -10.04
C ALA A 76 3.16 2.19 -9.17
N THR A 77 3.38 1.34 -8.17
CA THR A 77 2.33 0.79 -7.31
C THR A 77 1.70 1.87 -6.42
N LEU A 78 2.48 2.83 -5.93
CA LEU A 78 2.02 3.90 -5.04
C LEU A 78 1.72 5.22 -5.75
N ARG A 79 1.65 5.24 -7.10
CA ARG A 79 1.48 6.49 -7.88
C ARG A 79 0.20 7.25 -7.54
N GLY A 80 -0.90 6.53 -7.23
CA GLY A 80 -2.18 7.10 -6.82
C GLY A 80 -2.24 7.60 -5.37
N CYS A 81 -1.23 7.27 -4.55
CA CYS A 81 -1.22 7.66 -3.14
C CYS A 81 -0.69 9.08 -2.95
N PRO A 82 -1.34 9.92 -2.11
CA PRO A 82 -0.82 11.21 -1.71
C PRO A 82 0.51 11.07 -0.95
N LYS A 83 1.33 12.12 -0.94
CA LYS A 83 2.68 12.10 -0.32
C LYS A 83 2.64 11.66 1.15
N TRP A 84 1.70 12.20 1.93
CA TRP A 84 1.57 11.87 3.36
C TRP A 84 1.32 10.38 3.58
N MET A 85 0.52 9.73 2.73
CA MET A 85 0.21 8.30 2.83
C MET A 85 1.43 7.43 2.55
N ARG A 86 2.26 7.81 1.56
CA ARG A 86 3.54 7.14 1.29
C ARG A 86 4.52 7.31 2.45
N THR A 87 4.61 8.51 3.01
CA THR A 87 5.45 8.77 4.19
C THR A 87 4.97 7.95 5.39
N ALA A 88 3.67 7.95 5.67
CA ALA A 88 3.08 7.15 6.75
C ALA A 88 3.37 5.65 6.58
N LEU A 89 3.28 5.13 5.34
CA LEU A 89 3.63 3.74 5.05
C LEU A 89 5.07 3.41 5.43
N TRP A 90 6.03 4.24 5.03
CA TRP A 90 7.45 4.02 5.36
C TRP A 90 7.74 4.17 6.85
N VAL A 91 7.05 5.09 7.54
CA VAL A 91 7.14 5.24 9.00
C VAL A 91 6.62 3.98 9.70
N ILE A 92 5.48 3.44 9.28
CA ILE A 92 4.90 2.20 9.83
C ILE A 92 5.84 1.01 9.59
N TRP A 93 6.42 0.89 8.39
CA TRP A 93 7.40 -0.15 8.09
C TRP A 93 8.67 -0.01 8.95
N GLY A 94 9.21 1.20 9.07
CA GLY A 94 10.36 1.49 9.93
C GLY A 94 10.07 1.13 11.40
N TYR A 95 8.91 1.56 11.91
CA TYR A 95 8.46 1.25 13.26
C TYR A 95 8.30 -0.27 13.51
N GLY A 96 7.58 -0.96 12.62
CA GLY A 96 7.34 -2.40 12.75
C GLY A 96 8.63 -3.21 12.67
N SER A 97 9.53 -2.85 11.76
CA SER A 97 10.83 -3.53 11.60
C SER A 97 11.77 -3.24 12.76
N LEU A 98 11.85 -1.98 13.18
CA LEU A 98 12.70 -1.55 14.31
C LEU A 98 12.26 -2.24 15.61
N GLY A 99 10.96 -2.21 15.90
CA GLY A 99 10.40 -2.81 17.10
C GLY A 99 10.51 -4.33 17.12
N THR A 100 10.33 -4.98 15.97
CA THR A 100 10.30 -6.45 15.90
C THR A 100 11.70 -7.08 15.85
N PHE A 101 12.65 -6.46 15.13
CA PHE A 101 13.94 -7.06 14.85
C PHE A 101 15.11 -6.34 15.53
N LEU A 102 15.18 -5.03 15.41
CA LEU A 102 16.37 -4.29 15.84
C LEU A 102 16.41 -4.04 17.36
N LEU A 103 15.29 -3.67 17.94
CA LEU A 103 15.24 -3.36 19.37
C LEU A 103 15.56 -4.57 20.26
N PRO A 104 15.01 -5.79 20.02
CA PRO A 104 15.40 -7.00 20.75
C PRO A 104 16.89 -7.32 20.61
N LEU A 105 17.42 -7.16 19.39
CA LEU A 105 18.84 -7.42 19.11
C LEU A 105 19.76 -6.47 19.90
N LEU A 106 19.42 -5.18 19.94
CA LEU A 106 20.19 -4.16 20.66
C LEU A 106 20.11 -4.34 22.20
N LEU A 107 18.99 -4.84 22.71
CA LEU A 107 18.77 -5.07 24.13
C LEU A 107 19.25 -6.45 24.60
N GLY A 108 19.89 -7.25 23.74
CA GLY A 108 20.34 -8.61 24.05
C GLY A 108 19.21 -9.57 24.43
N ARG A 109 17.97 -9.25 24.05
CA ARG A 109 16.81 -10.14 24.25
C ARG A 109 16.70 -11.12 23.10
N ASN A 110 16.28 -12.37 23.40
CA ASN A 110 16.00 -13.33 22.35
C ASN A 110 14.92 -12.78 21.41
N VAL A 111 15.28 -12.59 20.15
CA VAL A 111 14.40 -12.10 19.08
C VAL A 111 13.12 -12.94 18.98
N ASP A 112 13.25 -14.24 19.19
CA ASP A 112 12.12 -15.19 19.19
C ASP A 112 11.08 -14.87 20.28
N SER A 113 11.52 -14.46 21.46
CA SER A 113 10.61 -14.13 22.55
C SER A 113 9.86 -12.81 22.35
N TYR A 114 10.49 -11.83 21.69
CA TYR A 114 9.89 -10.53 21.42
C TYR A 114 9.07 -10.55 20.13
N GLY A 115 9.54 -11.20 19.09
CA GLY A 115 8.81 -11.37 17.83
C GLY A 115 7.54 -12.21 17.98
N SER A 116 7.52 -13.14 18.96
CA SER A 116 6.33 -13.90 19.35
C SER A 116 5.40 -13.11 20.29
N SER A 117 5.86 -11.98 20.86
CA SER A 117 5.01 -11.11 21.67
C SER A 117 3.91 -10.47 20.80
N THR A 118 2.74 -10.29 21.38
CA THR A 118 1.60 -9.62 20.70
C THR A 118 2.01 -8.23 20.18
N GLN A 119 2.89 -7.54 20.87
CA GLN A 119 3.40 -6.21 20.50
C GLN A 119 4.23 -6.26 19.21
N GLY A 120 5.23 -7.13 19.15
CA GLY A 120 6.08 -7.28 17.95
C GLY A 120 5.28 -7.77 16.75
N ALA A 121 4.51 -8.83 16.92
CA ALA A 121 3.72 -9.42 15.84
C ALA A 121 2.68 -8.43 15.28
N SER A 122 1.93 -7.72 16.14
CA SER A 122 0.91 -6.78 15.68
C SER A 122 1.51 -5.57 14.97
N GLY A 123 2.64 -5.02 15.44
CA GLY A 123 3.33 -3.91 14.78
C GLY A 123 3.82 -4.27 13.38
N PHE A 124 4.37 -5.47 13.21
CA PHE A 124 4.84 -5.96 11.91
C PHE A 124 3.68 -6.24 10.95
N VAL A 125 2.64 -6.96 11.39
CA VAL A 125 1.45 -7.27 10.56
C VAL A 125 0.70 -6.00 10.16
N MET A 126 0.68 -4.97 11.01
CA MET A 126 0.11 -3.66 10.71
C MET A 126 0.75 -3.02 9.47
N ALA A 127 2.06 -3.20 9.25
CA ALA A 127 2.75 -2.70 8.06
C ALA A 127 2.24 -3.35 6.76
N PHE A 128 1.89 -4.64 6.80
CA PHE A 128 1.30 -5.32 5.64
C PHE A 128 -0.10 -4.79 5.32
N TYR A 129 -0.95 -4.59 6.31
CA TYR A 129 -2.26 -3.98 6.08
C TYR A 129 -2.14 -2.54 5.54
N ALA A 130 -1.22 -1.74 6.08
CA ALA A 130 -0.95 -0.39 5.56
C ALA A 130 -0.50 -0.42 4.10
N THR A 131 0.33 -1.39 3.73
CA THR A 131 0.76 -1.60 2.34
C THR A 131 -0.42 -1.96 1.44
N ALA A 132 -1.26 -2.90 1.88
CA ALA A 132 -2.45 -3.28 1.13
C ALA A 132 -3.42 -2.09 0.95
N VAL A 133 -3.63 -1.28 1.99
CA VAL A 133 -4.42 -0.03 1.90
C VAL A 133 -3.85 0.89 0.83
N CYS A 134 -2.53 1.13 0.82
CA CYS A 134 -1.89 2.00 -0.17
C CYS A 134 -2.03 1.46 -1.59
N ILE A 135 -1.81 0.15 -1.80
CA ILE A 135 -1.93 -0.49 -3.12
C ILE A 135 -3.37 -0.40 -3.64
N LEU A 136 -4.34 -0.79 -2.82
CA LEU A 136 -5.75 -0.80 -3.21
C LEU A 136 -6.29 0.62 -3.42
N TYR A 137 -5.88 1.58 -2.59
CA TYR A 137 -6.18 3.00 -2.79
C TYR A 137 -5.59 3.52 -4.11
N SER A 138 -4.33 3.18 -4.40
CA SER A 138 -3.71 3.55 -5.68
C SER A 138 -4.47 2.97 -6.86
N ALA A 139 -4.98 1.74 -6.74
CA ALA A 139 -5.76 1.07 -7.78
C ALA A 139 -7.09 1.76 -8.07
N THR A 140 -7.80 2.23 -7.04
CA THR A 140 -9.06 2.95 -7.23
C THR A 140 -8.87 4.27 -8.00
N ARG A 141 -7.66 4.84 -7.98
CA ARG A 141 -7.30 6.07 -8.67
C ARG A 141 -6.50 5.89 -9.95
N ALA A 142 -6.02 4.68 -10.24
CA ALA A 142 -5.15 4.43 -11.39
C ALA A 142 -5.82 4.80 -12.71
N GLU A 143 -7.10 4.48 -12.88
CA GLU A 143 -7.86 4.81 -14.09
C GLU A 143 -8.00 6.31 -14.32
N GLU A 144 -8.12 7.10 -13.26
CA GLU A 144 -8.20 8.56 -13.34
C GLU A 144 -6.87 9.15 -13.85
N PHE A 145 -5.73 8.65 -13.34
CA PHE A 145 -4.41 9.09 -13.78
C PHE A 145 -4.09 8.65 -15.20
N ASP A 146 -4.45 7.43 -15.57
CA ASP A 146 -4.18 6.91 -16.93
C ASP A 146 -5.07 7.60 -17.97
N ARG A 147 -6.33 7.89 -17.64
CA ARG A 147 -7.27 8.57 -18.54
C ARG A 147 -6.87 10.02 -18.82
N ASN A 148 -6.25 10.69 -17.87
CA ASN A 148 -5.88 12.11 -17.98
C ASN A 148 -4.53 12.35 -18.63
N ARG A 149 -3.74 11.30 -18.92
CA ARG A 149 -2.42 11.46 -19.52
C ARG A 149 -2.51 11.59 -21.03
N ARG A 150 -2.45 12.85 -21.50
CA ARG A 150 -2.49 13.20 -22.91
C ARG A 150 -1.26 14.02 -23.30
N CYS A 151 -0.79 13.91 -24.54
CA CYS A 151 0.21 14.82 -25.09
C CYS A 151 -0.41 16.19 -25.41
N ALA A 152 0.43 17.17 -25.76
CA ALA A 152 -0.03 18.52 -26.13
C ALA A 152 -1.06 18.54 -27.27
N ASN A 153 -1.05 17.53 -28.15
CA ASN A 153 -2.00 17.37 -29.26
C ASN A 153 -3.23 16.53 -28.89
N GLY A 154 -3.41 16.16 -27.60
CA GLY A 154 -4.57 15.44 -27.11
C GLY A 154 -4.56 13.92 -27.27
N HIS A 155 -3.50 13.32 -27.85
CA HIS A 155 -3.37 11.87 -28.00
C HIS A 155 -3.13 11.21 -26.63
N HIS A 156 -3.67 10.01 -26.45
CA HIS A 156 -3.47 9.23 -25.24
C HIS A 156 -2.04 8.68 -25.20
N VAL A 157 -1.39 8.74 -24.05
CA VAL A 157 0.02 8.34 -23.92
C VAL A 157 0.23 7.38 -22.76
N SER A 158 1.09 6.38 -22.98
CA SER A 158 1.46 5.41 -21.94
C SER A 158 2.05 6.12 -20.70
N PRO A 159 1.82 5.60 -19.48
CA PRO A 159 2.32 6.16 -18.23
C PRO A 159 3.84 6.32 -18.17
N VAL A 160 4.58 5.54 -18.95
CA VAL A 160 6.06 5.54 -18.99
C VAL A 160 6.64 6.23 -20.23
N ALA A 161 5.78 6.65 -21.17
CA ALA A 161 6.24 7.29 -22.40
C ALA A 161 6.86 8.65 -22.12
N LYS A 162 8.01 8.91 -22.76
CA LYS A 162 8.69 10.23 -22.79
C LYS A 162 8.26 11.07 -23.99
N PHE A 163 7.78 10.40 -25.02
CA PHE A 163 7.29 11.01 -26.25
C PHE A 163 5.97 10.36 -26.64
N CYS A 164 5.12 11.11 -27.31
CA CYS A 164 3.88 10.59 -27.86
C CYS A 164 4.18 9.66 -29.04
N GLU A 165 3.64 8.45 -29.02
CA GLU A 165 3.86 7.45 -30.08
C GLU A 165 3.21 7.87 -31.41
N GLU A 166 2.16 8.71 -31.36
CA GLU A 166 1.43 9.15 -32.56
C GLU A 166 2.03 10.42 -33.19
N CYS A 167 2.48 11.39 -32.39
CA CYS A 167 2.92 12.69 -32.92
C CYS A 167 4.37 13.07 -32.56
N GLY A 168 5.09 12.23 -31.85
CA GLY A 168 6.48 12.47 -31.46
C GLY A 168 6.72 13.61 -30.44
N SER A 169 5.65 14.30 -30.01
CA SER A 169 5.79 15.41 -29.06
C SER A 169 6.33 14.94 -27.72
N PRO A 170 7.24 15.69 -27.08
CA PRO A 170 7.72 15.35 -25.74
C PRO A 170 6.57 15.49 -24.73
N ILE A 171 6.50 14.54 -23.79
CA ILE A 171 5.49 14.54 -22.73
C ILE A 171 6.10 15.26 -21.53
N MET A 172 5.56 16.46 -21.25
CA MET A 172 5.95 17.19 -20.03
C MET A 172 5.37 16.47 -18.83
N ASP A 173 6.24 16.07 -17.91
CA ASP A 173 5.84 15.42 -16.67
C ASP A 173 5.30 16.48 -15.72
N HIS A 174 3.97 16.68 -15.73
CA HIS A 174 3.27 17.63 -14.84
C HIS A 174 3.41 17.28 -13.35
N SER A 175 4.10 16.19 -13.01
CA SER A 175 4.38 15.84 -11.61
C SER A 175 5.30 16.85 -10.91
N ASN A 176 6.05 17.67 -11.64
CA ASN A 176 6.96 18.67 -11.08
C ASN A 176 6.32 20.06 -10.89
N THR A 177 5.19 20.35 -11.52
CA THR A 177 4.56 21.69 -11.46
C THR A 177 3.63 21.86 -10.26
N VAL A 178 3.14 20.80 -9.65
CA VAL A 178 2.26 20.85 -8.46
C VAL A 178 3.06 20.95 -7.15
N GLN A 179 4.38 21.03 -7.20
CA GLN A 179 5.22 21.10 -5.99
C GLN A 179 5.55 22.53 -5.51
N LEU A 180 5.06 23.57 -6.20
CA LEU A 180 5.42 24.98 -5.91
C LEU A 180 4.22 25.87 -5.49
N SER A 181 3.07 25.25 -5.16
CA SER A 181 1.93 26.03 -4.62
C SER A 181 1.51 25.51 -3.24
#